data_3d6b6f8cff2b745d1f735042a14cac15
#
_entry.id   3d6b6f8cff2b745d1f735042a14cac15
#
_cell.length_a   1.000
_cell.length_b   1.000
_cell.length_c   1.000
_cell.angle_alpha   90.00
_cell.angle_beta   90.00
_cell.angle_gamma   90.00
#
_symmetry.space_group_name_H-M   'P 1'
#
loop_
_entity.id
_entity.type
_entity.pdbx_description
1 polymer ?
#
loop_
_entity_poly.entity_id
_entity_poly.type
_entity_poly.pdbx_seq_one_letter_code
_entity_poly.pdbx_strand_id
1 'polypeptide(L)'
;MELLVLTTSNELGTQEFPEANINAEASEARYLELVTERAVAIWGSHYRVEVSYGSSQTASHADTRDVWSDIVNDVFNECDWVVENA
;
A
#
# COMPACT_ATOMS: atom_id res chain seq x y z
N MET A 1 -8.83 13.64 -16.37
CA MET A 1 -8.79 13.48 -14.91
C MET A 1 -7.42 13.89 -14.38
N GLU A 2 -7.39 14.52 -13.24
CA GLU A 2 -6.13 14.79 -12.56
C GLU A 2 -5.46 13.50 -12.13
N LEU A 3 -4.13 13.52 -12.12
CA LEU A 3 -3.31 12.43 -11.62
C LEU A 3 -3.18 12.52 -10.11
N LEU A 4 -3.50 11.44 -9.43
CA LEU A 4 -3.26 11.29 -7.99
C LEU A 4 -2.12 10.30 -7.81
N VAL A 5 -1.00 10.77 -7.32
CA VAL A 5 0.18 9.94 -7.06
C VAL A 5 0.27 9.64 -5.57
N LEU A 6 0.26 8.36 -5.25
CA LEU A 6 0.34 7.87 -3.88
C LEU A 6 1.58 7.00 -3.74
N THR A 7 2.33 7.21 -2.68
CA THR A 7 3.47 6.36 -2.38
C THR A 7 3.37 5.79 -0.98
N THR A 8 3.93 4.61 -0.80
CA THR A 8 4.04 3.95 0.49
C THR A 8 5.44 3.39 0.65
N SER A 9 5.89 3.28 1.89
CA SER A 9 7.19 2.67 2.18
C SER A 9 7.14 1.18 1.93
N ASN A 10 8.24 0.62 1.41
CA ASN A 10 8.39 -0.81 1.22
C ASN A 10 8.96 -1.53 2.45
N GLU A 11 9.06 -0.83 3.57
CA GLU A 11 9.45 -1.44 4.84
C GLU A 11 8.27 -2.22 5.42
N LEU A 12 7.90 -3.29 4.73
CA LEU A 12 6.79 -4.14 5.11
C LEU A 12 7.24 -5.19 6.10
N GLY A 13 7.30 -4.84 7.36
CA GLY A 13 7.24 -5.78 8.46
C GLY A 13 7.93 -7.15 8.35
N THR A 14 8.84 -7.35 7.40
CA THR A 14 9.69 -8.55 7.41
C THR A 14 10.53 -8.56 8.68
N GLN A 15 10.73 -7.39 9.26
CA GLN A 15 11.37 -7.22 10.56
C GLN A 15 10.44 -7.57 11.71
N GLU A 16 9.12 -7.44 11.52
CA GLU A 16 8.13 -7.77 12.55
C GLU A 16 7.83 -9.27 12.61
N PHE A 17 8.16 -10.00 11.55
CA PHE A 17 7.94 -11.44 11.47
C PHE A 17 9.24 -12.18 11.13
N PRO A 18 10.34 -11.94 11.89
CA PRO A 18 11.65 -12.47 11.51
C PRO A 18 11.73 -14.00 11.55
N GLU A 19 10.85 -14.64 12.28
CA GLU A 19 10.80 -16.11 12.39
C GLU A 19 9.79 -16.75 11.42
N ALA A 20 8.98 -15.93 10.76
CA ALA A 20 8.01 -16.43 9.81
C ALA A 20 8.69 -16.69 8.46
N ASN A 21 8.30 -17.78 7.81
CA ASN A 21 8.80 -18.11 6.48
C ASN A 21 8.04 -17.31 5.42
N ILE A 22 8.33 -16.02 5.34
CA ILE A 22 7.62 -15.07 4.49
C ILE A 22 8.39 -14.82 3.20
N ASN A 23 7.69 -14.87 2.08
CA ASN A 23 8.22 -14.43 0.80
C ASN A 23 8.08 -12.90 0.71
N ALA A 24 9.18 -12.18 0.95
CA ALA A 24 9.17 -10.72 1.01
C ALA A 24 8.75 -10.10 -0.32
N GLU A 25 9.25 -10.61 -1.45
CA GLU A 25 8.94 -10.09 -2.78
C GLU A 25 7.46 -10.26 -3.12
N ALA A 26 6.90 -11.44 -2.88
CA ALA A 26 5.49 -11.71 -3.14
C ALA A 26 4.59 -10.92 -2.19
N SER A 27 5.01 -10.75 -0.94
CA SER A 27 4.27 -9.97 0.05
C SER A 27 4.24 -8.49 -0.32
N GLU A 28 5.33 -7.93 -0.77
CA GLU A 28 5.38 -6.54 -1.25
C GLU A 28 4.46 -6.33 -2.46
N ALA A 29 4.47 -7.25 -3.42
CA ALA A 29 3.60 -7.18 -4.59
C ALA A 29 2.13 -7.25 -4.18
N ARG A 30 1.78 -8.13 -3.27
CA ARG A 30 0.41 -8.28 -2.77
C ARG A 30 -0.05 -7.05 -2.01
N TYR A 31 0.80 -6.51 -1.16
CA TYR A 31 0.51 -5.29 -0.42
C TYR A 31 0.20 -4.12 -1.36
N LEU A 32 1.06 -3.91 -2.35
CA LEU A 32 0.87 -2.84 -3.33
C LEU A 32 -0.46 -3.00 -4.08
N GLU A 33 -0.79 -4.23 -4.48
CA GLU A 33 -2.05 -4.55 -5.13
C GLU A 33 -3.25 -4.18 -4.26
N LEU A 34 -3.22 -4.55 -2.97
CA LEU A 34 -4.32 -4.28 -2.04
C LEU A 34 -4.52 -2.79 -1.79
N VAL A 35 -3.45 -2.03 -1.55
CA VAL A 35 -3.59 -0.59 -1.33
C VAL A 35 -4.04 0.13 -2.61
N THR A 36 -3.60 -0.34 -3.77
CA THR A 36 -4.02 0.20 -5.07
C THR A 36 -5.51 -0.01 -5.30
N GLU A 37 -6.02 -1.22 -5.05
CA GLU A 37 -7.45 -1.52 -5.17
C GLU A 37 -8.30 -0.60 -4.32
N ARG A 38 -7.91 -0.38 -3.08
CA ARG A 38 -8.63 0.50 -2.17
C ARG A 38 -8.60 1.95 -2.61
N ALA A 39 -7.45 2.42 -3.07
CA ALA A 39 -7.31 3.78 -3.58
C ALA A 39 -8.18 4.01 -4.81
N VAL A 40 -8.17 3.08 -5.75
CA VAL A 40 -9.01 3.15 -6.96
C VAL A 40 -10.50 3.12 -6.61
N ALA A 41 -10.90 2.32 -5.62
CA ALA A 41 -12.28 2.25 -5.18
C ALA A 41 -12.79 3.60 -4.64
N ILE A 42 -11.91 4.37 -3.99
CA ILE A 42 -12.28 5.66 -3.41
C ILE A 42 -12.16 6.80 -4.43
N TRP A 43 -11.06 6.86 -5.17
CA TRP A 43 -10.71 8.01 -6.01
C TRP A 43 -10.74 7.76 -7.50
N GLY A 44 -10.88 6.53 -7.94
CA GLY A 44 -10.76 6.17 -9.36
C GLY A 44 -11.80 6.82 -10.27
N SER A 45 -12.91 7.32 -9.73
CA SER A 45 -13.92 8.05 -10.50
C SER A 45 -13.59 9.54 -10.68
N HIS A 46 -12.66 10.08 -9.88
CA HIS A 46 -12.28 11.50 -9.88
C HIS A 46 -10.82 11.73 -10.26
N TYR A 47 -9.97 10.74 -10.05
CA TYR A 47 -8.54 10.82 -10.29
C TYR A 47 -8.04 9.62 -11.07
N ARG A 48 -7.01 9.84 -11.88
CA ARG A 48 -6.19 8.74 -12.36
C ARG A 48 -5.23 8.38 -11.25
N VAL A 49 -5.41 7.23 -10.63
CA VAL A 49 -4.65 6.83 -9.45
C VAL A 49 -3.41 6.06 -9.85
N GLU A 50 -2.25 6.49 -9.36
CA GLU A 50 -1.00 5.76 -9.47
C GLU A 50 -0.43 5.51 -8.08
N VAL A 51 -0.14 4.26 -7.77
CA VAL A 51 0.42 3.85 -6.49
C VAL A 51 1.74 3.15 -6.72
N SER A 52 2.74 3.53 -5.95
CA SER A 52 4.07 2.93 -6.04
C SER A 52 4.76 2.94 -4.68
N TYR A 53 5.87 2.20 -4.61
CA TYR A 53 6.73 2.28 -3.44
C TYR A 53 7.65 3.49 -3.53
N GLY A 54 7.90 4.10 -2.38
CA GLY A 54 8.82 5.23 -2.25
C GLY A 54 9.55 5.17 -0.92
N SER A 55 10.37 6.18 -0.65
CA SER A 55 11.11 6.26 0.60
C SER A 55 10.23 6.61 1.80
N SER A 56 9.03 7.14 1.55
CA SER A 56 8.08 7.50 2.59
C SER A 56 6.66 7.43 2.06
N GLN A 57 5.69 7.50 2.96
CA GLN A 57 4.28 7.55 2.60
C GLN A 57 3.90 8.97 2.21
N THR A 58 3.46 9.16 0.96
CA THR A 58 3.05 10.48 0.46
C THR A 58 1.79 10.39 -0.39
N ALA A 59 1.09 11.52 -0.48
CA ALA A 59 -0.02 11.72 -1.39
C ALA A 59 0.15 13.08 -2.06
N SER A 60 -0.03 13.12 -3.39
CA SER A 60 0.17 14.35 -4.18
C SER A 60 -0.88 15.44 -3.91
N HIS A 61 -2.03 15.05 -3.39
CA HIS A 61 -3.10 15.98 -3.01
C HIS A 61 -3.31 15.95 -1.50
N ALA A 62 -3.22 17.12 -0.87
CA ALA A 62 -3.27 17.23 0.60
C ALA A 62 -4.58 16.68 1.19
N ASP A 63 -5.70 16.85 0.49
CA ASP A 63 -7.01 16.38 0.93
C ASP A 63 -7.15 14.85 0.92
N THR A 64 -6.26 14.14 0.24
CA THR A 64 -6.27 12.68 0.18
C THR A 64 -5.34 12.03 1.20
N ARG A 65 -4.48 12.82 1.83
CA ARG A 65 -3.40 12.31 2.68
C ARG A 65 -3.90 11.48 3.87
N ASP A 66 -4.90 11.97 4.58
CA ASP A 66 -5.40 11.30 5.78
C ASP A 66 -6.08 9.99 5.43
N VAL A 67 -6.86 9.96 4.37
CA VAL A 67 -7.53 8.75 3.89
C VAL A 67 -6.49 7.74 3.37
N TRP A 68 -5.48 8.21 2.66
CA TRP A 68 -4.40 7.34 2.21
C TRP A 68 -3.64 6.70 3.38
N SER A 69 -3.38 7.47 4.43
CA SER A 69 -2.77 6.95 5.65
C SER A 69 -3.62 5.86 6.29
N ASP A 70 -4.94 6.06 6.35
CA ASP A 70 -5.87 5.07 6.89
C ASP A 70 -5.89 3.79 6.04
N ILE A 71 -5.87 3.92 4.71
CA ILE A 71 -5.81 2.76 3.80
C ILE A 71 -4.56 1.94 4.07
N VAL A 72 -3.39 2.59 4.12
CA VAL A 72 -2.12 1.91 4.35
C VAL A 72 -2.12 1.19 5.69
N ASN A 73 -2.58 1.85 6.74
CA ASN A 73 -2.64 1.26 8.08
C ASN A 73 -3.61 0.08 8.14
N ASP A 74 -4.78 0.21 7.53
CA ASP A 74 -5.78 -0.85 7.53
C ASP A 74 -5.28 -2.09 6.79
N VAL A 75 -4.71 -1.91 5.61
CA VAL A 75 -4.17 -3.05 4.84
C VAL A 75 -3.01 -3.71 5.60
N PHE A 76 -2.13 -2.92 6.18
CA PHE A 76 -1.02 -3.45 6.96
C PHE A 76 -1.52 -4.31 8.14
N ASN A 77 -2.50 -3.80 8.87
CA ASN A 77 -3.02 -4.48 10.07
C ASN A 77 -3.86 -5.72 9.75
N GLU A 78 -4.48 -5.80 8.58
CA GLU A 78 -5.25 -6.96 8.14
C GLU A 78 -4.37 -8.17 7.84
N CYS A 79 -3.09 -7.95 7.53
CA CYS A 79 -2.11 -8.99 7.18
C CYS A 79 -2.47 -9.87 5.98
N ASP A 80 -3.42 -9.47 5.17
CA ASP A 80 -3.81 -10.20 3.95
C ASP A 80 -2.73 -10.13 2.86
N TRP A 81 -1.78 -9.22 3.01
CA TRP A 81 -0.66 -9.04 2.10
C TRP A 81 0.48 -10.05 2.35
N VAL A 82 0.47 -10.72 3.50
CA VAL A 82 1.53 -11.66 3.86
C VAL A 82 1.44 -12.91 3.01
N VAL A 83 2.53 -13.22 2.30
CA VAL A 83 2.64 -14.42 1.48
C VAL A 83 3.73 -15.30 2.08
N GLU A 84 3.38 -16.51 2.45
CA GLU A 84 4.33 -17.47 3.01
C GLU A 84 5.05 -18.22 1.90
N ASN A 85 6.31 -18.57 2.15
CA ASN A 85 7.05 -19.49 1.30
C ASN A 85 6.45 -20.89 1.46
N ALA A 86 6.18 -21.52 0.35
CA ALA A 86 5.64 -22.89 0.34
C ALA A 86 6.74 -23.92 0.59
#